data_6b27caebbf6daf5d7d3af81a89f0ce06
#
_entry.id   6b27caebbf6daf5d7d3af81a89f0ce06
#
_cell.length_a   1.000
_cell.length_b   1.000
_cell.length_c   1.000
_cell.angle_alpha   90.00
_cell.angle_beta   90.00
_cell.angle_gamma   90.00
#
_symmetry.space_group_name_H-M   'P 1'
#
loop_
_entity.id
_entity.type
_entity.pdbx_description
1 polymer ?
#
loop_
_entity_poly.entity_id
_entity_poly.type
_entity_poly.pdbx_seq_one_letter_code
_entity_poly.pdbx_strand_id
1 'polypeptide(L)'
;MKKNILAAFAALLCLSSCTTSSELKVMSYNIRMDNSGDGENAWPNRKEATIEMIKDIQPDVFGVQEAFSHQVAYVTEQLPVYNNVGVGREDGVLEGEMMSIFWNTEAIDMIEWGTYWLSETPDVPSMGWDAACYRTATWALMKDKRNGKHFYFVNTHLDHVGVEARKNGLQLVVDRIGAMNPEGYPMVLTGDFNMTPDDAALVDLDKQMTSTRTIAEKTDDLSTFNGWGDPEIPEHYLIDYIYVKGFKSVPEYATIVKQYAGKPFVSDHYPIISVLEY
;
A
#
# COMPACT_ATOMS: atom_id res chain seq x y z
N MET A 1 0.75 15.27 -78.61
CA MET A 1 0.65 15.97 -77.34
C MET A 1 0.18 14.97 -76.28
N LYS A 2 1.10 14.41 -75.51
CA LYS A 2 0.74 13.49 -74.41
C LYS A 2 0.76 14.27 -73.09
N LYS A 3 -0.38 14.35 -72.39
CA LYS A 3 -0.48 14.99 -71.06
C LYS A 3 -0.12 13.95 -70.01
N ASN A 4 0.97 14.19 -69.27
CA ASN A 4 1.31 13.44 -68.09
C ASN A 4 0.51 13.95 -66.91
N ILE A 5 -0.31 13.09 -66.30
CA ILE A 5 -1.01 13.34 -65.04
C ILE A 5 -0.12 12.81 -63.91
N LEU A 6 0.44 13.71 -63.13
CA LEU A 6 1.17 13.38 -61.91
C LEU A 6 0.20 13.14 -60.76
N ALA A 7 0.03 11.90 -60.30
CA ALA A 7 -0.74 11.57 -59.11
C ALA A 7 0.13 11.76 -57.89
N ALA A 8 -0.19 12.75 -57.05
CA ALA A 8 0.40 12.97 -55.74
C ALA A 8 -0.23 12.00 -54.72
N PHE A 9 0.55 11.06 -54.27
CA PHE A 9 0.17 10.20 -53.13
C PHE A 9 0.46 10.98 -51.84
N ALA A 10 -0.61 11.45 -51.15
CA ALA A 10 -0.52 11.97 -49.81
C ALA A 10 -0.46 10.77 -48.82
N ALA A 11 0.72 10.51 -48.28
CA ALA A 11 0.87 9.55 -47.20
C ALA A 11 0.32 10.16 -45.91
N LEU A 12 -0.84 9.68 -45.47
CA LEU A 12 -1.43 9.99 -44.17
C LEU A 12 -0.64 9.24 -43.09
N LEU A 13 0.29 9.92 -42.42
CA LEU A 13 0.96 9.41 -41.22
C LEU A 13 -0.11 9.38 -40.11
N CYS A 14 -0.69 8.21 -39.85
CA CYS A 14 -1.40 7.95 -38.61
C CYS A 14 -0.37 7.95 -37.47
N LEU A 15 -0.22 9.07 -36.79
CA LEU A 15 0.40 9.12 -35.46
C LEU A 15 -0.52 8.33 -34.53
N SER A 16 -0.27 7.04 -34.36
CA SER A 16 -0.79 6.29 -33.23
C SER A 16 -0.26 6.98 -31.98
N SER A 17 -1.09 7.83 -31.37
CA SER A 17 -0.88 8.27 -30.01
C SER A 17 -0.88 7.01 -29.15
N CYS A 18 0.31 6.52 -28.81
CA CYS A 18 0.48 5.56 -27.75
C CYS A 18 0.06 6.32 -26.48
N THR A 19 -1.21 6.21 -26.10
CA THR A 19 -1.65 6.59 -24.74
C THR A 19 -0.96 5.63 -23.82
N THR A 20 0.18 6.03 -23.26
CA THR A 20 0.81 5.32 -22.16
C THR A 20 -0.26 5.25 -21.08
N SER A 21 -0.70 4.03 -20.76
CA SER A 21 -1.59 3.77 -19.65
C SER A 21 -0.99 4.44 -18.42
N SER A 22 -1.72 5.35 -17.83
CA SER A 22 -1.27 6.07 -16.64
C SER A 22 -1.71 5.33 -15.38
N GLU A 23 -1.56 4.02 -15.40
CA GLU A 23 -1.90 3.14 -14.29
C GLU A 23 -0.81 3.16 -13.23
N LEU A 24 -1.22 3.25 -11.96
CA LEU A 24 -0.38 3.10 -10.78
C LEU A 24 -0.85 1.84 -10.03
N LYS A 25 0.02 0.83 -9.95
CA LYS A 25 -0.27 -0.38 -9.17
C LYS A 25 0.27 -0.22 -7.76
N VAL A 26 -0.62 -0.30 -6.78
CA VAL A 26 -0.29 -0.17 -5.37
C VAL A 26 -0.63 -1.44 -4.60
N MET A 27 0.09 -1.71 -3.49
CA MET A 27 -0.15 -2.87 -2.65
C MET A 27 -0.08 -2.49 -1.16
N SER A 28 -0.93 -3.10 -0.33
CA SER A 28 -0.80 -3.14 1.12
C SER A 28 -0.46 -4.57 1.53
N TYR A 29 0.51 -4.73 2.43
CA TYR A 29 0.99 -6.04 2.84
C TYR A 29 1.43 -6.06 4.30
N ASN A 30 0.57 -6.55 5.20
CA ASN A 30 1.04 -6.95 6.52
C ASN A 30 1.95 -8.17 6.33
N ILE A 31 3.27 -7.94 6.46
CA ILE A 31 4.31 -8.94 6.18
C ILE A 31 4.43 -9.97 7.32
N ARG A 32 3.75 -9.74 8.44
CA ARG A 32 3.91 -10.43 9.71
C ARG A 32 5.33 -10.32 10.26
N MET A 33 5.48 -9.85 11.45
CA MET A 33 6.77 -9.76 12.14
C MET A 33 7.49 -11.11 12.20
N ASP A 34 8.80 -11.07 12.35
CA ASP A 34 9.60 -12.27 12.60
C ASP A 34 9.37 -12.76 14.03
N ASN A 35 8.49 -13.76 14.14
CA ASN A 35 8.13 -14.39 15.39
C ASN A 35 8.42 -15.89 15.32
N SER A 36 9.36 -16.36 16.13
CA SER A 36 9.69 -17.80 16.20
C SER A 36 8.52 -18.68 16.68
N GLY A 37 7.55 -18.10 17.36
CA GLY A 37 6.31 -18.77 17.77
C GLY A 37 5.42 -19.17 16.62
N ASP A 38 5.58 -18.59 15.41
CA ASP A 38 4.84 -18.94 14.21
C ASP A 38 5.32 -20.30 13.58
N GLY A 39 6.34 -20.94 14.17
CA GLY A 39 6.79 -22.28 13.79
C GLY A 39 7.20 -22.39 12.32
N GLU A 40 6.51 -23.22 11.53
CA GLU A 40 6.79 -23.38 10.09
C GLU A 40 6.47 -22.14 9.27
N ASN A 41 5.66 -21.24 9.80
CA ASN A 41 5.29 -19.96 9.21
C ASN A 41 6.20 -18.80 9.65
N ALA A 42 7.20 -19.04 10.53
CA ALA A 42 8.17 -18.03 10.94
C ALA A 42 8.91 -17.42 9.73
N TRP A 43 9.29 -16.16 9.82
CA TRP A 43 9.89 -15.39 8.73
C TRP A 43 11.00 -16.12 7.96
N PRO A 44 11.98 -16.79 8.61
CA PRO A 44 13.04 -17.49 7.88
C PRO A 44 12.54 -18.54 6.89
N ASN A 45 11.36 -19.10 7.13
CA ASN A 45 10.77 -20.16 6.32
C ASN A 45 9.88 -19.64 5.17
N ARG A 46 9.45 -18.37 5.18
CA ARG A 46 8.52 -17.78 4.19
C ARG A 46 9.06 -16.55 3.46
N LYS A 47 10.22 -16.05 3.85
CA LYS A 47 10.81 -14.84 3.26
C LYS A 47 11.01 -14.94 1.74
N GLU A 48 11.35 -16.14 1.23
CA GLU A 48 11.49 -16.39 -0.22
C GLU A 48 10.14 -16.30 -0.94
N ALA A 49 9.07 -16.82 -0.33
CA ALA A 49 7.72 -16.70 -0.87
C ALA A 49 7.27 -15.22 -0.96
N THR A 50 7.63 -14.40 0.02
CA THR A 50 7.42 -12.95 -0.02
C THR A 50 8.11 -12.31 -1.24
N ILE A 51 9.37 -12.67 -1.50
CA ILE A 51 10.12 -12.12 -2.64
C ILE A 51 9.53 -12.58 -3.98
N GLU A 52 9.16 -13.86 -4.11
CA GLU A 52 8.50 -14.37 -5.32
C GLU A 52 7.17 -13.66 -5.57
N MET A 53 6.37 -13.45 -4.54
CA MET A 53 5.10 -12.73 -4.61
C MET A 53 5.30 -11.29 -5.11
N ILE A 54 6.24 -10.53 -4.54
CA ILE A 54 6.50 -9.15 -4.97
C ILE A 54 7.01 -9.11 -6.42
N LYS A 55 7.85 -10.06 -6.83
CA LYS A 55 8.33 -10.20 -8.22
C LYS A 55 7.23 -10.56 -9.22
N ASP A 56 6.23 -11.33 -8.80
CA ASP A 56 5.09 -11.69 -9.63
C ASP A 56 4.10 -10.53 -9.79
N ILE A 57 3.79 -9.83 -8.70
CA ILE A 57 2.84 -8.72 -8.67
C ILE A 57 3.42 -7.45 -9.31
N GLN A 58 4.69 -7.15 -9.04
CA GLN A 58 5.39 -5.95 -9.50
C GLN A 58 4.62 -4.65 -9.18
N PRO A 59 4.32 -4.36 -7.90
CA PRO A 59 3.68 -3.09 -7.54
C PRO A 59 4.61 -1.92 -7.81
N ASP A 60 4.07 -0.77 -8.24
CA ASP A 60 4.84 0.47 -8.37
C ASP A 60 5.24 1.02 -7.00
N VAL A 61 4.30 0.95 -6.04
CA VAL A 61 4.48 1.36 -4.64
C VAL A 61 3.75 0.38 -3.72
N PHE A 62 4.36 0.04 -2.59
CA PHE A 62 3.67 -0.76 -1.57
C PHE A 62 4.06 -0.38 -0.14
N GLY A 63 3.09 -0.49 0.76
CA GLY A 63 3.27 -0.36 2.19
C GLY A 63 3.35 -1.73 2.87
N VAL A 64 4.27 -1.87 3.82
CA VAL A 64 4.33 -3.06 4.69
C VAL A 64 4.01 -2.69 6.12
N GLN A 65 3.34 -3.60 6.84
CA GLN A 65 3.04 -3.50 8.26
C GLN A 65 3.73 -4.66 8.99
N GLU A 66 4.02 -4.50 10.28
CA GLU A 66 4.71 -5.44 11.17
C GLU A 66 6.18 -5.74 10.81
N ALA A 67 6.75 -5.12 9.81
CA ALA A 67 8.12 -5.42 9.41
C ALA A 67 9.14 -4.95 10.45
N PHE A 68 10.01 -5.86 10.92
CA PHE A 68 11.22 -5.44 11.62
C PHE A 68 12.30 -4.98 10.63
N SER A 69 13.27 -4.21 11.11
CA SER A 69 14.34 -3.64 10.29
C SER A 69 15.10 -4.68 9.45
N HIS A 70 15.34 -5.88 9.97
CA HIS A 70 16.01 -6.97 9.23
C HIS A 70 15.13 -7.58 8.13
N GLN A 71 13.80 -7.55 8.29
CA GLN A 71 12.86 -7.97 7.23
C GLN A 71 12.84 -6.94 6.09
N VAL A 72 12.80 -5.64 6.44
CA VAL A 72 12.92 -4.54 5.47
C VAL A 72 14.25 -4.62 4.72
N ALA A 73 15.36 -4.82 5.42
CA ALA A 73 16.69 -4.98 4.82
C ALA A 73 16.74 -6.17 3.85
N TYR A 74 16.17 -7.32 4.23
CA TYR A 74 16.11 -8.50 3.37
C TYR A 74 15.33 -8.23 2.09
N VAL A 75 14.14 -7.61 2.18
CA VAL A 75 13.34 -7.26 0.99
C VAL A 75 14.12 -6.32 0.07
N THR A 76 14.79 -5.30 0.63
CA THR A 76 15.61 -4.34 -0.12
C THR A 76 16.77 -5.03 -0.85
N GLU A 77 17.47 -5.94 -0.17
CA GLU A 77 18.60 -6.68 -0.74
C GLU A 77 18.16 -7.58 -1.90
N GLN A 78 17.02 -8.28 -1.75
CA GLN A 78 16.52 -9.23 -2.75
C GLN A 78 15.80 -8.57 -3.93
N LEU A 79 15.40 -7.32 -3.80
CA LEU A 79 14.64 -6.54 -4.78
C LEU A 79 15.33 -5.18 -5.08
N PRO A 80 16.50 -5.17 -5.73
CA PRO A 80 17.31 -3.96 -5.89
C PRO A 80 16.67 -2.86 -6.76
N VAL A 81 15.59 -3.16 -7.47
CA VAL A 81 14.78 -2.17 -8.19
C VAL A 81 13.89 -1.34 -7.25
N TYR A 82 13.64 -1.84 -6.03
CA TYR A 82 12.88 -1.12 -5.02
C TYR A 82 13.80 -0.42 -4.03
N ASN A 83 13.43 0.80 -3.68
CA ASN A 83 13.96 1.49 -2.52
C ASN A 83 12.88 1.62 -1.44
N ASN A 84 13.22 2.00 -0.23
CA ASN A 84 12.25 2.12 0.84
C ASN A 84 12.54 3.29 1.78
N VAL A 85 11.50 3.70 2.53
CA VAL A 85 11.57 4.65 3.65
C VAL A 85 10.68 4.16 4.80
N GLY A 86 11.01 4.57 6.00
CA GLY A 86 10.31 4.24 7.23
C GLY A 86 11.28 4.18 8.39
N VAL A 87 10.75 4.21 9.61
CA VAL A 87 11.53 4.13 10.86
C VAL A 87 10.88 3.16 11.82
N GLY A 88 11.65 2.65 12.77
CA GLY A 88 11.15 1.83 13.87
C GLY A 88 10.22 2.64 14.77
N ARG A 89 9.09 2.03 15.13
CA ARG A 89 8.04 2.73 15.88
C ARG A 89 8.42 3.07 17.32
N GLU A 90 9.43 2.39 17.89
CA GLU A 90 9.79 2.55 19.31
C GLU A 90 10.81 3.67 19.52
N ASP A 91 11.76 3.87 18.60
CA ASP A 91 12.84 4.84 18.75
C ASP A 91 12.90 5.91 17.65
N GLY A 92 12.13 5.73 16.58
CA GLY A 92 12.19 6.58 15.39
C GLY A 92 13.42 6.31 14.53
N VAL A 93 14.10 5.19 14.72
CA VAL A 93 15.26 4.76 13.94
C VAL A 93 15.08 3.33 13.43
N LEU A 94 15.30 2.31 14.24
CA LEU A 94 15.24 0.90 13.82
C LEU A 94 14.54 -0.02 14.81
N GLU A 95 14.23 0.43 16.03
CA GLU A 95 13.59 -0.41 17.05
C GLU A 95 12.07 -0.52 16.84
N GLY A 96 11.57 -1.75 16.99
CA GLY A 96 10.18 -2.09 16.79
C GLY A 96 9.81 -2.30 15.32
N GLU A 97 8.52 -2.39 15.07
CA GLU A 97 7.97 -2.55 13.72
C GLU A 97 8.08 -1.25 12.91
N MET A 98 8.26 -1.40 11.60
CA MET A 98 8.37 -0.30 10.65
C MET A 98 7.17 -0.32 9.69
N MET A 99 6.51 0.81 9.56
CA MET A 99 5.47 1.03 8.53
C MET A 99 6.15 1.49 7.23
N SER A 100 7.02 0.63 6.67
CA SER A 100 7.84 1.03 5.52
C SER A 100 7.01 1.14 4.24
N ILE A 101 7.42 2.10 3.40
CA ILE A 101 6.93 2.29 2.03
C ILE A 101 8.05 1.93 1.08
N PHE A 102 7.78 1.00 0.16
CA PHE A 102 8.67 0.61 -0.93
C PHE A 102 8.15 1.17 -2.25
N TRP A 103 9.07 1.54 -3.15
CA TRP A 103 8.70 1.98 -4.50
C TRP A 103 9.68 1.48 -5.55
N ASN A 104 9.16 1.19 -6.74
CA ASN A 104 9.97 0.86 -7.91
C ASN A 104 10.68 2.11 -8.42
N THR A 105 12.01 2.15 -8.28
CA THR A 105 12.83 3.31 -8.64
C THR A 105 12.89 3.59 -10.14
N GLU A 106 12.50 2.66 -11.00
CA GLU A 106 12.40 2.88 -12.44
C GLU A 106 11.13 3.64 -12.82
N ALA A 107 10.05 3.45 -12.05
CA ALA A 107 8.74 4.06 -12.32
C ALA A 107 8.46 5.32 -11.48
N ILE A 108 8.95 5.37 -10.25
CA ILE A 108 8.58 6.37 -9.24
C ILE A 108 9.81 7.10 -8.71
N ASP A 109 9.70 8.44 -8.61
CA ASP A 109 10.60 9.27 -7.81
C ASP A 109 9.97 9.55 -6.45
N MET A 110 10.69 9.34 -5.36
CA MET A 110 10.32 9.80 -4.03
C MET A 110 10.87 11.21 -3.84
N ILE A 111 10.02 12.17 -3.47
CA ILE A 111 10.35 13.59 -3.34
C ILE A 111 10.58 13.96 -1.88
N GLU A 112 9.66 13.56 -1.02
CA GLU A 112 9.69 13.87 0.41
C GLU A 112 8.98 12.75 1.17
N TRP A 113 9.39 12.51 2.41
CA TRP A 113 8.76 11.52 3.27
C TRP A 113 8.93 11.86 4.74
N GLY A 114 8.14 11.21 5.57
CA GLY A 114 8.27 11.29 7.01
C GLY A 114 7.45 10.21 7.71
N THR A 115 7.68 10.06 9.01
CA THR A 115 6.89 9.21 9.89
C THR A 115 6.46 10.01 11.11
N TYR A 116 5.25 9.75 11.59
CA TYR A 116 4.73 10.33 12.82
C TYR A 116 3.98 9.28 13.62
N TRP A 117 3.87 9.50 14.93
CA TRP A 117 3.20 8.59 15.85
C TRP A 117 1.71 8.91 15.92
N LEU A 118 0.91 7.85 16.03
CA LEU A 118 -0.54 7.97 16.20
C LEU A 118 -0.83 8.20 17.68
N SER A 119 -0.67 9.44 18.11
CA SER A 119 -0.82 9.87 19.49
C SER A 119 -1.15 11.36 19.58
N GLU A 120 -1.38 11.85 20.78
CA GLU A 120 -1.56 13.26 21.09
C GLU A 120 -0.25 14.08 20.93
N THR A 121 0.91 13.38 20.82
CA THR A 121 2.23 13.97 20.58
C THR A 121 2.91 13.33 19.37
N PRO A 122 2.41 13.56 18.15
CA PRO A 122 2.76 12.76 16.98
C PRO A 122 4.19 12.94 16.46
N ASP A 123 4.90 13.97 16.90
CA ASP A 123 6.23 14.30 16.38
C ASP A 123 7.39 13.63 17.18
N VAL A 124 7.05 12.83 18.18
CA VAL A 124 8.00 12.06 18.99
C VAL A 124 7.45 10.65 19.28
N PRO A 125 8.33 9.64 19.53
CA PRO A 125 7.87 8.31 19.94
C PRO A 125 6.94 8.38 21.14
N SER A 126 5.69 7.99 20.93
CA SER A 126 4.64 8.05 21.96
C SER A 126 3.51 7.07 21.66
N MET A 127 2.87 6.58 22.73
CA MET A 127 1.61 5.83 22.64
C MET A 127 0.44 6.79 22.78
N GLY A 128 -0.55 6.66 21.91
CA GLY A 128 -1.74 7.50 21.93
C GLY A 128 -2.96 6.84 22.55
N TRP A 129 -3.75 7.61 23.25
CA TRP A 129 -5.07 7.21 23.81
C TRP A 129 -5.00 5.90 24.60
N ASP A 130 -5.77 4.89 24.19
CA ASP A 130 -5.82 3.55 24.81
C ASP A 130 -5.00 2.49 24.05
N ALA A 131 -4.02 2.91 23.22
CA ALA A 131 -3.21 2.00 22.43
C ALA A 131 -2.44 0.98 23.27
N ALA A 132 -2.36 -0.25 22.80
CA ALA A 132 -1.57 -1.32 23.43
C ALA A 132 -0.07 -1.23 23.11
N CYS A 133 0.30 -0.51 22.03
CA CYS A 133 1.69 -0.34 21.59
C CYS A 133 1.83 0.96 20.78
N TYR A 134 3.08 1.35 20.50
CA TYR A 134 3.35 2.46 19.58
C TYR A 134 2.76 2.18 18.20
N ARG A 135 2.08 3.16 17.61
CA ARG A 135 1.55 3.11 16.25
C ARG A 135 2.03 4.32 15.47
N THR A 136 2.37 4.09 14.21
CA THR A 136 2.92 5.13 13.33
C THR A 136 2.21 5.13 11.98
N ALA A 137 2.30 6.26 11.29
CA ALA A 137 2.02 6.37 9.87
C ALA A 137 3.25 6.95 9.16
N THR A 138 3.70 6.25 8.13
CA THR A 138 4.73 6.73 7.22
C THR A 138 4.07 7.26 5.96
N TRP A 139 4.47 8.44 5.51
CA TRP A 139 3.96 9.08 4.31
C TRP A 139 5.09 9.44 3.34
N ALA A 140 4.77 9.48 2.06
CA ALA A 140 5.68 9.93 1.03
C ALA A 140 4.93 10.75 -0.04
N LEU A 141 5.51 11.88 -0.44
CA LEU A 141 5.18 12.58 -1.68
C LEU A 141 6.01 11.97 -2.80
N MET A 142 5.35 11.46 -3.81
CA MET A 142 5.94 10.73 -4.92
C MET A 142 5.57 11.34 -6.26
N LYS A 143 6.37 11.04 -7.30
CA LYS A 143 6.11 11.42 -8.68
C LYS A 143 6.20 10.21 -9.59
N ASP A 144 5.15 9.94 -10.33
CA ASP A 144 5.16 8.95 -11.40
C ASP A 144 5.94 9.50 -12.61
N LYS A 145 7.06 8.85 -12.92
CA LYS A 145 7.97 9.26 -14.03
C LYS A 145 7.32 9.12 -15.40
N ARG A 146 6.35 8.21 -15.55
CA ARG A 146 5.69 7.88 -16.82
C ARG A 146 4.79 9.01 -17.31
N ASN A 147 4.21 9.78 -16.37
CA ASN A 147 3.24 10.84 -16.68
C ASN A 147 3.53 12.19 -15.98
N GLY A 148 4.52 12.21 -15.06
CA GLY A 148 4.93 13.40 -14.31
C GLY A 148 3.97 13.80 -13.18
N LYS A 149 2.93 13.00 -12.89
CA LYS A 149 1.95 13.32 -11.84
C LYS A 149 2.49 13.03 -10.46
N HIS A 150 2.12 13.88 -9.51
CA HIS A 150 2.44 13.74 -8.10
C HIS A 150 1.28 13.07 -7.38
N PHE A 151 1.60 12.33 -6.31
CA PHE A 151 0.61 11.72 -5.43
C PHE A 151 1.22 11.51 -4.04
N TYR A 152 0.36 11.45 -3.02
CA TYR A 152 0.75 11.01 -1.69
C TYR A 152 0.47 9.53 -1.51
N PHE A 153 1.40 8.83 -0.89
CA PHE A 153 1.23 7.47 -0.41
C PHE A 153 1.45 7.43 1.10
N VAL A 154 0.51 6.85 1.83
CA VAL A 154 0.57 6.73 3.29
C VAL A 154 0.35 5.29 3.68
N ASN A 155 1.14 4.82 4.63
CA ASN A 155 1.07 3.46 5.16
C ASN A 155 1.00 3.49 6.68
N THR A 156 0.06 2.72 7.25
CA THR A 156 -0.15 2.66 8.70
C THR A 156 -0.54 1.26 9.17
N HIS A 157 -0.43 1.03 10.48
CA HIS A 157 -0.98 -0.14 11.16
C HIS A 157 -1.65 0.37 12.45
N LEU A 158 -2.98 0.31 12.48
CA LEU A 158 -3.75 0.83 13.60
C LEU A 158 -3.72 -0.15 14.79
N ASP A 159 -4.12 0.31 15.96
CA ASP A 159 -4.01 -0.49 17.17
C ASP A 159 -5.00 -1.67 17.18
N HIS A 160 -4.54 -2.84 17.63
CA HIS A 160 -5.34 -4.07 17.64
C HIS A 160 -6.24 -4.21 18.87
N VAL A 161 -6.04 -3.36 19.89
CA VAL A 161 -6.82 -3.38 21.15
C VAL A 161 -7.59 -2.08 21.35
N GLY A 162 -6.90 -0.93 21.30
CA GLY A 162 -7.43 0.38 21.65
C GLY A 162 -8.44 0.89 20.63
N VAL A 163 -9.71 1.01 21.02
CA VAL A 163 -10.78 1.51 20.15
C VAL A 163 -10.61 3.00 19.86
N GLU A 164 -10.32 3.80 20.92
CA GLU A 164 -10.07 5.23 20.75
C GLU A 164 -8.78 5.49 19.98
N ALA A 165 -7.75 4.65 20.17
CA ALA A 165 -6.51 4.73 19.43
C ALA A 165 -6.72 4.48 17.93
N ARG A 166 -7.54 3.48 17.52
CA ARG A 166 -7.90 3.26 16.12
C ARG A 166 -8.64 4.45 15.53
N LYS A 167 -9.70 4.89 16.18
CA LYS A 167 -10.54 5.99 15.71
C LYS A 167 -9.75 7.29 15.55
N ASN A 168 -9.09 7.71 16.64
CA ASN A 168 -8.37 8.98 16.66
C ASN A 168 -7.08 8.92 15.83
N GLY A 169 -6.40 7.76 15.82
CA GLY A 169 -5.23 7.53 14.97
C GLY A 169 -5.57 7.64 13.49
N LEU A 170 -6.68 7.02 13.05
CA LEU A 170 -7.15 7.14 11.67
C LEU A 170 -7.53 8.58 11.32
N GLN A 171 -8.23 9.29 12.21
CA GLN A 171 -8.58 10.70 12.00
C GLN A 171 -7.32 11.57 11.89
N LEU A 172 -6.32 11.33 12.76
CA LEU A 172 -5.04 12.05 12.71
C LEU A 172 -4.32 11.82 11.36
N VAL A 173 -4.34 10.59 10.82
CA VAL A 173 -3.78 10.29 9.51
C VAL A 173 -4.46 11.13 8.42
N VAL A 174 -5.78 11.15 8.39
CA VAL A 174 -6.56 11.90 7.38
C VAL A 174 -6.32 13.40 7.49
N ASP A 175 -6.32 13.95 8.71
CA ASP A 175 -6.10 15.38 8.95
C ASP A 175 -4.69 15.81 8.53
N ARG A 176 -3.66 15.02 8.88
CA ARG A 176 -2.27 15.32 8.50
C ARG A 176 -2.06 15.24 7.00
N ILE A 177 -2.56 14.22 6.33
CA ILE A 177 -2.46 14.13 4.87
C ILE A 177 -3.15 15.33 4.22
N GLY A 178 -4.34 15.69 4.69
CA GLY A 178 -5.08 16.83 4.19
C GLY A 178 -4.31 18.15 4.34
N ALA A 179 -3.67 18.35 5.49
CA ALA A 179 -2.87 19.54 5.76
C ALA A 179 -1.57 19.61 4.94
N MET A 180 -0.93 18.46 4.68
CA MET A 180 0.30 18.36 3.88
C MET A 180 0.06 18.47 2.37
N ASN A 181 -1.18 18.36 1.91
CA ASN A 181 -1.55 18.32 0.49
C ASN A 181 -2.36 19.55 0.03
N PRO A 182 -1.81 20.79 0.14
CA PRO A 182 -2.52 21.99 -0.30
C PRO A 182 -2.74 22.02 -1.83
N GLU A 183 -1.91 21.34 -2.59
CA GLU A 183 -2.00 21.24 -4.05
C GLU A 183 -3.12 20.29 -4.52
N GLY A 184 -3.71 19.49 -3.62
CA GLY A 184 -4.78 18.55 -3.95
C GLY A 184 -4.34 17.38 -4.81
N TYR A 185 -3.09 16.93 -4.68
CA TYR A 185 -2.61 15.73 -5.38
C TYR A 185 -3.41 14.49 -5.00
N PRO A 186 -3.54 13.50 -5.90
CA PRO A 186 -4.11 12.21 -5.55
C PRO A 186 -3.44 11.58 -4.32
N MET A 187 -4.22 10.83 -3.54
CA MET A 187 -3.77 10.25 -2.28
C MET A 187 -4.15 8.77 -2.22
N VAL A 188 -3.20 7.96 -1.71
CA VAL A 188 -3.38 6.54 -1.38
C VAL A 188 -3.09 6.36 0.10
N LEU A 189 -4.00 5.72 0.82
CA LEU A 189 -3.82 5.29 2.20
C LEU A 189 -3.93 3.78 2.28
N THR A 190 -2.87 3.13 2.72
CA THR A 190 -2.79 1.67 2.89
C THR A 190 -2.58 1.31 4.34
N GLY A 191 -2.99 0.12 4.73
CA GLY A 191 -2.67 -0.40 6.05
C GLY A 191 -3.53 -1.56 6.51
N ASP A 192 -3.05 -2.16 7.59
CA ASP A 192 -3.85 -2.99 8.47
C ASP A 192 -4.55 -2.07 9.48
N PHE A 193 -5.86 -1.95 9.37
CA PHE A 193 -6.61 -1.04 10.24
C PHE A 193 -7.14 -1.70 11.50
N ASN A 194 -7.03 -3.05 11.60
CA ASN A 194 -7.60 -3.81 12.73
C ASN A 194 -9.08 -3.50 12.98
N MET A 195 -9.82 -3.14 11.93
CA MET A 195 -11.24 -2.79 11.94
C MET A 195 -11.96 -3.50 10.81
N THR A 196 -13.13 -4.04 11.07
CA THR A 196 -14.02 -4.57 10.04
C THR A 196 -14.83 -3.46 9.37
N PRO A 197 -15.41 -3.66 8.17
CA PRO A 197 -16.08 -2.60 7.40
C PRO A 197 -17.25 -1.91 8.11
N ASP A 198 -17.81 -2.51 9.15
CA ASP A 198 -18.90 -1.98 9.97
C ASP A 198 -18.42 -1.07 11.11
N ASP A 199 -17.10 -0.89 11.29
CA ASP A 199 -16.57 0.03 12.30
C ASP A 199 -16.91 1.50 11.96
N ALA A 200 -17.39 2.22 12.98
CA ALA A 200 -17.82 3.61 12.81
C ALA A 200 -16.71 4.55 12.31
N ALA A 201 -15.44 4.27 12.64
CA ALA A 201 -14.31 5.07 12.16
C ALA A 201 -14.12 4.94 10.65
N LEU A 202 -14.39 3.77 10.05
CA LEU A 202 -14.37 3.58 8.60
C LEU A 202 -15.53 4.29 7.90
N VAL A 203 -16.71 4.34 8.52
CA VAL A 203 -17.85 5.13 8.00
C VAL A 203 -17.50 6.63 7.93
N ASP A 204 -16.68 7.13 8.86
CA ASP A 204 -16.22 8.52 8.83
C ASP A 204 -15.10 8.73 7.78
N LEU A 205 -14.23 7.74 7.59
CA LEU A 205 -13.22 7.75 6.53
C LEU A 205 -13.86 7.75 5.13
N ASP A 206 -14.92 6.96 4.92
CA ASP A 206 -15.66 6.86 3.65
C ASP A 206 -16.27 8.20 3.17
N LYS A 207 -16.43 9.17 4.06
CA LYS A 207 -16.85 10.54 3.71
C LYS A 207 -15.71 11.38 3.11
N GLN A 208 -14.47 10.98 3.27
CA GLN A 208 -13.26 11.74 2.95
C GLN A 208 -12.40 11.08 1.87
N MET A 209 -12.34 9.76 1.87
CA MET A 209 -11.63 8.90 0.92
C MET A 209 -12.53 7.73 0.53
N THR A 210 -12.16 6.97 -0.47
CA THR A 210 -12.96 5.84 -0.95
C THR A 210 -12.15 4.56 -0.93
N SER A 211 -12.72 3.48 -0.38
CA SER A 211 -12.11 2.15 -0.43
C SER A 211 -12.05 1.65 -1.87
N THR A 212 -10.87 1.25 -2.33
CA THR A 212 -10.69 0.74 -3.70
C THR A 212 -11.50 -0.52 -3.95
N ARG A 213 -11.64 -1.39 -2.93
CA ARG A 213 -12.43 -2.61 -3.01
C ARG A 213 -13.90 -2.34 -3.38
N THR A 214 -14.47 -1.22 -2.92
CA THR A 214 -15.89 -0.91 -3.13
C THR A 214 -16.18 -0.27 -4.48
N ILE A 215 -15.17 0.35 -5.12
CA ILE A 215 -15.34 1.09 -6.38
C ILE A 215 -14.61 0.48 -7.57
N ALA A 216 -13.78 -0.55 -7.34
CA ALA A 216 -13.05 -1.18 -8.43
C ALA A 216 -14.02 -1.81 -9.46
N GLU A 217 -13.67 -1.68 -10.74
CA GLU A 217 -14.42 -2.31 -11.85
C GLU A 217 -14.35 -3.84 -11.75
N LYS A 218 -13.19 -4.35 -11.31
CA LYS A 218 -12.96 -5.76 -11.00
C LYS A 218 -12.51 -5.86 -9.55
N THR A 219 -13.24 -6.61 -8.74
CA THR A 219 -12.99 -6.78 -7.31
C THR A 219 -13.27 -8.22 -6.87
N ASP A 220 -12.86 -8.57 -5.65
CA ASP A 220 -13.20 -9.82 -4.98
C ASP A 220 -13.80 -9.55 -3.59
N ASP A 221 -14.29 -10.60 -2.93
CA ASP A 221 -14.86 -10.57 -1.58
C ASP A 221 -14.09 -11.44 -0.58
N LEU A 222 -12.83 -11.77 -0.90
CA LEU A 222 -11.99 -12.64 -0.08
C LEU A 222 -11.58 -11.94 1.23
N SER A 223 -11.32 -12.74 2.28
CA SER A 223 -10.71 -12.26 3.53
C SER A 223 -9.33 -11.68 3.26
N THR A 224 -8.93 -10.66 4.02
CA THR A 224 -7.55 -10.17 4.01
C THR A 224 -6.71 -10.77 5.14
N PHE A 225 -7.33 -11.23 6.22
CA PHE A 225 -6.67 -11.98 7.29
C PHE A 225 -6.99 -13.47 7.19
N ASN A 226 -5.97 -14.34 7.22
CA ASN A 226 -6.11 -15.78 7.10
C ASN A 226 -5.69 -16.55 8.35
N GLY A 227 -4.97 -15.92 9.29
CA GLY A 227 -4.52 -16.54 10.54
C GLY A 227 -3.77 -17.87 10.35
N TRP A 228 -2.98 -17.97 9.26
CA TRP A 228 -2.29 -19.22 8.86
C TRP A 228 -3.24 -20.37 8.49
N GLY A 229 -4.44 -20.05 8.02
CA GLY A 229 -5.46 -21.02 7.67
C GLY A 229 -6.28 -21.51 8.87
N ASP A 230 -6.35 -20.72 9.93
CA ASP A 230 -7.18 -21.03 11.10
C ASP A 230 -8.66 -21.06 10.69
N PRO A 231 -9.34 -22.21 10.88
CA PRO A 231 -10.75 -22.36 10.53
C PRO A 231 -11.70 -21.53 11.41
N GLU A 232 -11.22 -20.97 12.52
CA GLU A 232 -12.02 -20.09 13.37
C GLU A 232 -12.09 -18.65 12.85
N ILE A 233 -11.23 -18.27 11.87
CA ILE A 233 -11.29 -16.96 11.23
C ILE A 233 -12.61 -16.87 10.43
N PRO A 234 -13.40 -15.79 10.64
CA PRO A 234 -14.65 -15.61 9.91
C PRO A 234 -14.41 -15.54 8.40
N GLU A 235 -15.32 -16.12 7.63
CA GLU A 235 -15.37 -15.90 6.19
C GLU A 235 -15.57 -14.39 5.90
N HIS A 236 -14.83 -13.84 4.93
CA HIS A 236 -14.84 -12.41 4.59
C HIS A 236 -14.30 -11.49 5.70
N TYR A 237 -13.34 -11.95 6.52
CA TYR A 237 -12.71 -11.13 7.54
C TYR A 237 -11.74 -10.12 6.93
N LEU A 238 -12.19 -8.89 6.82
CA LEU A 238 -11.50 -7.80 6.14
C LEU A 238 -11.00 -6.78 7.16
N ILE A 239 -9.68 -6.61 7.26
CA ILE A 239 -9.03 -5.65 8.15
C ILE A 239 -7.89 -4.86 7.48
N ASP A 240 -7.50 -5.25 6.27
CA ASP A 240 -6.51 -4.56 5.45
C ASP A 240 -7.20 -3.75 4.35
N TYR A 241 -6.72 -2.53 4.10
CA TYR A 241 -7.40 -1.59 3.22
C TYR A 241 -6.43 -0.84 2.31
N ILE A 242 -6.96 -0.45 1.15
CA ILE A 242 -6.43 0.60 0.27
C ILE A 242 -7.54 1.61 0.04
N TYR A 243 -7.36 2.82 0.57
CA TYR A 243 -8.24 3.96 0.35
C TYR A 243 -7.59 4.96 -0.60
N VAL A 244 -8.40 5.58 -1.43
CA VAL A 244 -7.93 6.55 -2.44
C VAL A 244 -8.76 7.82 -2.45
N LYS A 245 -8.12 8.91 -2.92
CA LYS A 245 -8.78 10.17 -3.24
C LYS A 245 -8.11 10.82 -4.43
N GLY A 246 -8.88 11.40 -5.36
CA GLY A 246 -8.36 12.17 -6.48
C GLY A 246 -7.87 11.36 -7.68
N PHE A 247 -8.03 10.04 -7.68
CA PHE A 247 -7.85 9.20 -8.87
C PHE A 247 -9.13 9.17 -9.70
N LYS A 248 -8.98 8.97 -11.00
CA LYS A 248 -10.08 8.95 -11.95
C LYS A 248 -10.93 7.69 -11.89
N SER A 249 -10.25 6.53 -11.77
CA SER A 249 -10.89 5.21 -11.70
C SER A 249 -9.99 4.20 -10.98
N VAL A 250 -10.59 3.06 -10.60
CA VAL A 250 -9.92 1.91 -10.02
C VAL A 250 -10.27 0.68 -10.87
N PRO A 251 -9.48 0.38 -11.93
CA PRO A 251 -9.73 -0.78 -12.79
C PRO A 251 -9.76 -2.11 -12.05
N GLU A 252 -8.88 -2.29 -11.05
CA GLU A 252 -8.77 -3.56 -10.33
C GLU A 252 -8.46 -3.37 -8.85
N TYR A 253 -9.12 -4.18 -8.02
CA TYR A 253 -8.71 -4.56 -6.68
C TYR A 253 -8.59 -6.09 -6.65
N ALA A 254 -7.58 -6.63 -5.97
CA ALA A 254 -7.46 -8.07 -5.76
C ALA A 254 -6.77 -8.41 -4.44
N THR A 255 -7.29 -9.47 -3.81
CA THR A 255 -6.67 -10.14 -2.66
C THR A 255 -5.77 -11.26 -3.17
N ILE A 256 -4.50 -11.29 -2.77
CA ILE A 256 -3.50 -12.20 -3.31
C ILE A 256 -3.45 -13.49 -2.49
N VAL A 257 -4.21 -14.47 -2.91
CA VAL A 257 -4.32 -15.80 -2.28
C VAL A 257 -3.44 -16.88 -2.95
N LYS A 258 -2.69 -16.50 -4.00
CA LYS A 258 -1.79 -17.40 -4.71
C LYS A 258 -0.66 -17.87 -3.79
N GLN A 259 -0.30 -19.14 -3.90
CA GLN A 259 0.83 -19.74 -3.19
C GLN A 259 2.16 -19.44 -3.90
N TYR A 260 3.21 -19.19 -3.13
CA TYR A 260 4.55 -18.87 -3.65
C TYR A 260 5.60 -19.73 -2.94
N ALA A 261 6.68 -20.08 -3.64
CA ALA A 261 7.79 -20.91 -3.14
C ALA A 261 7.31 -22.18 -2.40
N GLY A 262 6.19 -22.75 -2.83
CA GLY A 262 5.59 -23.94 -2.19
C GLY A 262 5.01 -23.68 -0.79
N LYS A 263 4.87 -22.43 -0.36
CA LYS A 263 4.24 -22.05 0.91
C LYS A 263 2.75 -21.77 0.70
N PRO A 264 1.86 -22.28 1.58
CA PRO A 264 0.43 -21.98 1.50
C PRO A 264 0.13 -20.50 1.76
N PHE A 265 0.95 -19.83 2.58
CA PHE A 265 0.77 -18.45 2.96
C PHE A 265 2.11 -17.70 2.91
N VAL A 266 2.09 -16.45 2.46
CA VAL A 266 3.22 -15.51 2.54
C VAL A 266 3.23 -14.74 3.86
N SER A 267 2.07 -14.64 4.52
CA SER A 267 1.82 -14.02 5.83
C SER A 267 0.51 -14.58 6.38
N ASP A 268 0.18 -14.32 7.65
CA ASP A 268 -1.15 -14.53 8.23
C ASP A 268 -2.20 -13.53 7.69
N HIS A 269 -1.76 -12.55 6.92
CA HIS A 269 -2.58 -11.70 6.07
C HIS A 269 -2.35 -12.02 4.58
N TYR A 270 -3.39 -11.86 3.77
CA TYR A 270 -3.25 -11.84 2.32
C TYR A 270 -2.91 -10.42 1.86
N PRO A 271 -1.85 -10.23 1.05
CA PRO A 271 -1.59 -8.93 0.43
C PRO A 271 -2.77 -8.50 -0.45
N ILE A 272 -3.07 -7.22 -0.48
CA ILE A 272 -4.10 -6.64 -1.35
C ILE A 272 -3.47 -5.65 -2.31
N ILE A 273 -3.97 -5.63 -3.54
CA ILE A 273 -3.52 -4.70 -4.59
C ILE A 273 -4.67 -3.86 -5.11
N SER A 274 -4.32 -2.70 -5.66
CA SER A 274 -5.21 -1.94 -6.53
C SER A 274 -4.46 -1.35 -7.71
N VAL A 275 -5.12 -1.31 -8.87
CA VAL A 275 -4.69 -0.57 -10.05
C VAL A 275 -5.49 0.71 -10.09
N LEU A 276 -4.79 1.85 -10.19
CA LEU A 276 -5.37 3.19 -10.11
C LEU A 276 -5.08 3.95 -11.40
N GLU A 277 -6.08 4.65 -11.95
CA GLU A 277 -5.89 5.59 -13.05
C GLU A 277 -5.93 7.04 -12.54
N TYR A 278 -5.01 7.88 -13.07
CA TYR A 278 -4.96 9.31 -12.73
C TYR A 278 -6.03 10.12 -13.44
#